data_50c1376bacf4ac2e1021169a30ae3b87
#
_entry.id   50c1376bacf4ac2e1021169a30ae3b87
#
_cell.length_a   1.000
_cell.length_b   1.000
_cell.length_c   1.000
_cell.angle_alpha   90.00
_cell.angle_beta   90.00
_cell.angle_gamma   90.00
#
_symmetry.space_group_name_H-M   'P 1'
#
loop_
_entity.id
_entity.type
_entity.pdbx_description
1 polymer ?
#
loop_
_entity_poly.entity_id
_entity_poly.type
_entity_poly.pdbx_seq_one_letter_code
_entity_poly.pdbx_strand_id
1 'polypeptide(L)'
;MDHYAGIDVSLATSSVCILDATGRIVREAKVASEPEALVSFLTGCGYHLARIGLEAGPLSQWLHAGLVGAGLPAVLVETVLDLLRPQPG
;
A
#
# COMPACT_ATOMS: atom_id res chain seq x y z
N MET A 1 16.43 -6.00 1.10
CA MET A 1 15.37 -6.69 1.86
C MET A 1 14.02 -6.16 1.44
N ASP A 2 13.03 -7.04 1.36
CA ASP A 2 11.72 -6.64 0.94
C ASP A 2 10.97 -5.92 2.05
N HIS A 3 10.22 -4.92 1.64
CA HIS A 3 9.30 -4.19 2.51
C HIS A 3 7.90 -4.30 1.93
N TYR A 4 6.92 -3.93 2.73
CA TYR A 4 5.51 -3.98 2.34
C TYR A 4 4.86 -2.65 2.72
N ALA A 5 3.86 -2.24 1.97
CA ALA A 5 3.09 -1.06 2.30
C ALA A 5 1.65 -1.46 2.60
N GLY A 6 1.10 -0.92 3.67
CA GLY A 6 -0.32 -1.06 3.99
C GLY A 6 -0.98 0.30 3.89
N ILE A 7 -2.11 0.37 3.20
CA ILE A 7 -2.82 1.62 2.98
C ILE A 7 -4.24 1.50 3.53
N ASP A 8 -4.54 2.31 4.54
CA ASP A 8 -5.87 2.48 5.08
C ASP A 8 -6.50 3.70 4.40
N VAL A 9 -7.44 3.45 3.50
CA VAL A 9 -8.00 4.47 2.61
C VAL A 9 -9.16 5.19 3.29
N SER A 10 -9.09 6.52 3.31
CA SER A 10 -10.20 7.39 3.68
C SER A 10 -10.48 8.37 2.55
N LEU A 11 -11.58 9.12 2.63
CA LEU A 11 -12.03 9.95 1.51
C LEU A 11 -11.02 11.04 1.11
N ALA A 12 -10.44 11.73 2.08
CA ALA A 12 -9.53 12.85 1.80
C ALA A 12 -8.08 12.41 1.81
N THR A 13 -7.67 11.66 2.84
CA THR A 13 -6.30 11.21 2.99
C THR A 13 -6.27 9.73 3.35
N SER A 14 -5.21 9.06 2.94
CA SER A 14 -4.95 7.66 3.28
C SER A 14 -3.77 7.58 4.22
N SER A 15 -3.85 6.67 5.19
CA SER A 15 -2.73 6.38 6.08
C SER A 15 -1.90 5.28 5.46
N VAL A 16 -0.61 5.56 5.22
CA VAL A 16 0.30 4.59 4.63
C VAL A 16 1.32 4.18 5.67
N CYS A 17 1.50 2.88 5.86
CA CYS A 17 2.58 2.37 6.70
C CYS A 17 3.47 1.46 5.87
N ILE A 18 4.78 1.61 6.05
CA ILE A 18 5.78 0.75 5.42
C ILE A 18 6.26 -0.22 6.49
N LEU A 19 6.20 -1.51 6.17
CA LEU A 19 6.55 -2.60 7.08
C LEU A 19 7.77 -3.33 6.56
N ASP A 20 8.63 -3.79 7.47
CA ASP A 20 9.69 -4.73 7.11
C ASP A 20 9.14 -6.16 7.07
N ALA A 21 10.00 -7.13 6.74
CA ALA A 21 9.59 -8.53 6.61
C ALA A 21 9.10 -9.15 7.92
N THR A 22 9.40 -8.53 9.07
CA THR A 22 8.94 -9.02 10.37
C THR A 22 7.62 -8.40 10.80
N GLY A 23 7.09 -7.46 10.00
CA GLY A 23 5.85 -6.76 10.32
C GLY A 23 6.04 -5.49 11.13
N ARG A 24 7.29 -5.07 11.34
CA ARG A 24 7.59 -3.84 12.07
C ARG A 24 7.39 -2.64 11.16
N ILE A 25 6.71 -1.62 11.68
CA ILE A 25 6.51 -0.37 10.95
C ILE A 25 7.81 0.43 10.95
N VAL A 26 8.34 0.71 9.77
CA VAL A 26 9.58 1.49 9.61
C VAL A 26 9.29 2.93 9.14
N ARG A 27 8.10 3.19 8.63
CA ARG A 27 7.69 4.54 8.24
C ARG A 27 6.18 4.63 8.17
N GLU A 28 5.63 5.78 8.55
CA GLU A 28 4.20 6.09 8.42
C GLU A 28 4.05 7.46 7.80
N ALA A 29 2.98 7.64 7.02
CA ALA A 29 2.67 8.93 6.42
C ALA A 29 1.19 9.02 6.09
N LYS A 30 0.69 10.25 5.99
CA LYS A 30 -0.63 10.51 5.44
C LYS A 30 -0.46 11.11 4.06
N VAL A 31 -1.18 10.54 3.09
CA VAL A 31 -1.05 10.89 1.67
C VAL A 31 -2.45 11.13 1.13
N ALA A 32 -2.62 12.10 0.24
CA ALA A 32 -3.92 12.36 -0.37
C ALA A 32 -4.44 11.07 -1.03
N SER A 33 -5.76 10.82 -0.88
CA SER A 33 -6.40 9.63 -1.44
C SER A 33 -6.62 9.79 -2.95
N GLU A 34 -5.51 9.88 -3.66
CA GLU A 34 -5.46 10.03 -5.12
C GLU A 34 -4.37 9.13 -5.67
N PRO A 35 -4.59 8.48 -6.83
CA PRO A 35 -3.60 7.57 -7.38
C PRO A 35 -2.23 8.23 -7.57
N GLU A 36 -2.19 9.44 -8.12
CA GLU A 36 -0.93 10.13 -8.40
C GLU A 36 -0.14 10.41 -7.13
N ALA A 37 -0.82 10.84 -6.07
CA ALA A 37 -0.16 11.14 -4.79
C ALA A 37 0.41 9.87 -4.17
N LEU A 38 -0.35 8.77 -4.20
CA LEU A 38 0.10 7.49 -3.67
C LEU A 38 1.26 6.91 -4.48
N VAL A 39 1.18 6.97 -5.81
CA VAL A 39 2.28 6.51 -6.67
C VAL A 39 3.56 7.29 -6.36
N SER A 40 3.45 8.61 -6.26
CA SER A 40 4.60 9.46 -5.96
C SER A 40 5.24 9.10 -4.62
N PHE A 41 4.42 8.92 -3.58
CA PHE A 41 4.94 8.57 -2.26
C PHE A 41 5.60 7.19 -2.27
N LEU A 42 4.93 6.19 -2.86
CA LEU A 42 5.40 4.81 -2.82
C LEU A 42 6.64 4.59 -3.67
N THR A 43 6.77 5.29 -4.79
CA THR A 43 7.97 5.18 -5.62
C THR A 43 9.15 5.94 -5.03
N GLY A 44 8.88 6.97 -4.23
CA GLY A 44 9.91 7.80 -3.61
C GLY A 44 10.22 7.47 -2.15
N CYS A 45 9.62 6.44 -1.58
CA CYS A 45 9.75 6.17 -0.15
C CYS A 45 11.11 5.61 0.28
N GLY A 46 11.94 5.18 -0.66
CA GLY A 46 13.28 4.67 -0.37
C GLY A 46 13.34 3.19 -0.06
N TYR A 47 12.24 2.46 -0.14
CA TYR A 47 12.18 1.03 0.12
C TYR A 47 11.71 0.27 -1.11
N HIS A 48 12.22 -0.95 -1.28
CA HIS A 48 11.70 -1.86 -2.30
C HIS A 48 10.46 -2.55 -1.77
N LEU A 49 9.30 -2.24 -2.36
CA LEU A 49 8.02 -2.76 -1.90
C LEU A 49 7.66 -4.03 -2.66
N ALA A 50 7.62 -5.15 -1.95
CA ALA A 50 7.25 -6.44 -2.55
C ALA A 50 5.75 -6.53 -2.79
N ARG A 51 4.94 -5.91 -1.91
CA ARG A 51 3.50 -5.83 -2.06
C ARG A 51 2.99 -4.56 -1.42
N ILE A 52 1.88 -4.06 -1.95
CA ILE A 52 1.19 -2.89 -1.43
C ILE A 52 -0.27 -3.31 -1.23
N GLY A 53 -0.72 -3.36 0.03
CA GLY A 53 -2.08 -3.76 0.35
C GLY A 53 -2.97 -2.55 0.60
N LEU A 54 -4.10 -2.50 -0.09
CA LEU A 54 -5.12 -1.50 0.18
C LEU A 54 -6.29 -2.19 0.87
N GLU A 55 -6.73 -1.65 2.01
CA GLU A 55 -7.94 -2.13 2.65
C GLU A 55 -9.15 -1.78 1.78
N ALA A 56 -10.09 -2.71 1.69
CA ALA A 56 -11.28 -2.53 0.85
C ALA A 56 -12.13 -1.36 1.36
N GLY A 57 -12.60 -0.53 0.46
CA GLY A 57 -13.43 0.62 0.76
C GLY A 57 -13.89 1.30 -0.53
N PRO A 58 -14.66 2.41 -0.42
CA PRO A 58 -15.27 3.05 -1.60
C PRO A 58 -14.29 3.49 -2.68
N LEU A 59 -13.10 3.95 -2.30
CA LEU A 59 -12.10 4.43 -3.26
C LEU A 59 -11.07 3.38 -3.64
N SER A 60 -11.10 2.19 -3.02
CA SER A 60 -10.00 1.24 -3.14
C SER A 60 -9.81 0.71 -4.54
N GLN A 61 -10.90 0.44 -5.28
CA GLN A 61 -10.78 -0.05 -6.65
C GLN A 61 -10.12 0.97 -7.57
N TRP A 62 -10.51 2.24 -7.44
CA TRP A 62 -9.92 3.32 -8.22
C TRP A 62 -8.43 3.49 -7.91
N LEU A 63 -8.07 3.51 -6.63
CA LEU A 63 -6.68 3.63 -6.21
C LEU A 63 -5.87 2.40 -6.63
N HIS A 64 -6.43 1.22 -6.48
CA HIS A 64 -5.78 -0.03 -6.89
C HIS A 64 -5.47 0.00 -8.39
N ALA A 65 -6.44 0.38 -9.22
CA ALA A 65 -6.23 0.48 -10.66
C ALA A 65 -5.10 1.46 -11.01
N GLY A 66 -5.04 2.59 -10.32
CA GLY A 66 -3.98 3.58 -10.54
C GLY A 66 -2.61 3.07 -10.15
N LEU A 67 -2.51 2.35 -9.03
CA LEU A 67 -1.23 1.78 -8.58
C LEU A 67 -0.75 0.68 -9.51
N VAL A 68 -1.64 -0.22 -9.91
CA VAL A 68 -1.32 -1.29 -10.86
C VAL A 68 -0.92 -0.72 -12.21
N GLY A 69 -1.63 0.31 -12.67
CA GLY A 69 -1.31 1.00 -13.92
C GLY A 69 0.08 1.65 -13.90
N ALA A 70 0.59 2.00 -12.73
CA ALA A 70 1.93 2.54 -12.57
C ALA A 70 3.00 1.45 -12.39
N GLY A 71 2.62 0.17 -12.49
CA GLY A 71 3.55 -0.94 -12.36
C GLY A 71 3.85 -1.36 -10.93
N LEU A 72 3.05 -0.91 -9.95
CA LEU A 72 3.26 -1.23 -8.55
C LEU A 72 2.51 -2.52 -8.15
N PRO A 73 3.07 -3.32 -7.24
CA PRO A 73 2.48 -4.61 -6.83
C PRO A 73 1.35 -4.43 -5.80
N ALA A 74 0.27 -3.76 -6.22
CA ALA A 74 -0.86 -3.46 -5.36
C ALA A 74 -1.89 -4.58 -5.34
N VAL A 75 -2.40 -4.90 -4.15
CA VAL A 75 -3.46 -5.90 -3.96
C VAL A 75 -4.49 -5.34 -2.99
N LEU A 76 -5.74 -5.78 -3.14
CA LEU A 76 -6.80 -5.47 -2.18
C LEU A 76 -6.76 -6.51 -1.07
N VAL A 77 -6.78 -6.05 0.18
CA VAL A 77 -6.70 -6.93 1.35
C VAL A 77 -7.80 -6.56 2.35
N GLU A 78 -8.17 -7.50 3.22
CA GLU A 78 -9.12 -7.21 4.30
C GLU A 78 -8.46 -6.42 5.41
N THR A 79 -7.22 -6.76 5.74
CA THR A 79 -6.43 -6.02 6.74
C THR A 79 -4.98 -5.95 6.29
N VAL A 80 -4.23 -5.01 6.87
CA VAL A 80 -2.79 -4.89 6.60
C VAL A 80 -2.04 -6.18 6.96
N LEU A 81 -2.52 -6.93 7.94
CA LEU A 81 -1.89 -8.19 8.34
C LEU A 81 -1.89 -9.23 7.21
N ASP A 82 -2.83 -9.14 6.29
CA ASP A 82 -2.88 -10.06 5.14
C ASP A 82 -1.67 -9.93 4.22
N LEU A 83 -0.96 -8.80 4.28
CA LEU A 83 0.27 -8.62 3.51
C LEU A 83 1.36 -9.60 3.88
N LEU A 84 1.40 -10.01 5.15
CA LEU A 84 2.45 -10.86 5.69
C LEU A 84 2.10 -12.35 5.60
N ARG A 85 0.89 -12.69 5.17
CA ARG A 85 0.49 -14.08 5.00
C ARG A 85 1.13 -14.69 3.75
N PRO A 86 1.54 -15.96 3.81
CA PRO A 86 1.97 -16.66 2.61
C PRO A 86 0.83 -16.68 1.60
N GLN A 87 1.14 -16.34 0.36
CA GLN A 87 0.13 -16.38 -0.70
C GLN A 87 0.00 -17.78 -1.25
N PRO A 88 -1.23 -18.26 -1.50
CA PRO A 88 -1.40 -19.55 -2.15
C PRO A 88 -0.85 -19.49 -3.56
N GLY A 89 -0.09 -20.46 -3.91
CA GLY A 89 0.58 -20.79 -5.14
C GLY A 89 0.61 -19.89 -6.31
#